data_f316100baa1a431f6085f5a47a02aacb
#
_entry.id   f316100baa1a431f6085f5a47a02aacb
#
_cell.length_a   1.000
_cell.length_b   1.000
_cell.length_c   1.000
_cell.angle_alpha   90.00
_cell.angle_beta   90.00
_cell.angle_gamma   90.00
#
_symmetry.space_group_name_H-M   'P 1'
#
loop_
_entity.id
_entity.type
_entity.pdbx_description
1 polymer ?
#
loop_
_entity_poly.entity_id
_entity_poly.type
_entity_poly.pdbx_seq_one_letter_code
_entity_poly.pdbx_strand_id
1 'polypeptide(L)'
;MSLLNVSGISKKQGEAFLLRNINFIQEPSQRLAIAGSTGSGKTTLLKIIAGLVQPDDGNVMFEGTRVKGPLEKLLPGHPQIAYLSQHFELRNNYRVEELLQMANKLSQADAELVYKVCRIDHLLNRWSDELSGGERQRISFAKALVTAPALLLLDEPFSNLDAIHRSVLKSVIKDAEEQLNTSCILVSHDPVDLLSWADEIMVIHEGKIIQRGAPEEVYNDPVSEYAAALFGKYCVITPGLIRLFPFLENDKRRFIRPAAFEINADENGAVGEVISSSFMGSYYEVEVALAESKLTIYHTQNILRGEAVRISIQSV
;
A
#
# COMPACT_ATOMS: atom_id res chain seq x y z
N MET A 1 -7.97 -10.90 -21.29
CA MET A 1 -8.29 -9.45 -21.50
C MET A 1 -8.02 -8.75 -20.18
N SER A 2 -7.28 -7.66 -20.19
CA SER A 2 -6.99 -6.88 -18.98
C SER A 2 -8.27 -6.29 -18.39
N LEU A 3 -8.35 -6.23 -17.06
CA LEU A 3 -9.45 -5.61 -16.35
C LEU A 3 -9.40 -4.09 -16.50
N LEU A 4 -8.23 -3.51 -16.27
CA LEU A 4 -8.00 -2.06 -16.31
C LEU A 4 -6.77 -1.76 -17.18
N ASN A 5 -6.90 -0.76 -18.06
CA ASN A 5 -5.80 -0.20 -18.83
C ASN A 5 -5.79 1.33 -18.67
N VAL A 6 -4.73 1.84 -18.09
CA VAL A 6 -4.48 3.27 -17.88
C VAL A 6 -3.39 3.70 -18.85
N SER A 7 -3.69 4.65 -19.72
CA SER A 7 -2.80 5.06 -20.82
C SER A 7 -2.64 6.57 -20.87
N GLY A 8 -1.40 7.04 -20.64
CA GLY A 8 -0.97 8.42 -20.80
C GLY A 8 -1.61 9.42 -19.83
N ILE A 9 -2.14 8.96 -18.70
CA ILE A 9 -2.86 9.82 -17.75
C ILE A 9 -1.96 10.92 -17.24
N SER A 10 -2.38 12.16 -17.47
CA SER A 10 -1.76 13.36 -16.95
C SER A 10 -2.79 14.24 -16.26
N LYS A 11 -2.39 14.89 -15.16
CA LYS A 11 -3.23 15.81 -14.39
C LYS A 11 -2.39 16.93 -13.83
N LYS A 12 -2.84 18.17 -14.02
CA LYS A 12 -2.23 19.38 -13.43
C LYS A 12 -3.06 19.87 -12.24
N GLN A 13 -2.37 20.53 -11.33
CA GLN A 13 -2.95 21.36 -10.27
C GLN A 13 -2.29 22.73 -10.35
N GLY A 14 -3.01 23.71 -10.90
CA GLY A 14 -2.42 24.96 -11.36
C GLY A 14 -1.45 24.71 -12.52
N GLU A 15 -0.23 25.23 -12.43
CA GLU A 15 0.81 25.01 -13.44
C GLU A 15 1.63 23.73 -13.23
N ALA A 16 1.60 23.15 -12.03
CA ALA A 16 2.36 21.96 -11.68
C ALA A 16 1.65 20.67 -12.09
N PHE A 17 2.42 19.69 -12.57
CA PHE A 17 1.90 18.35 -12.80
C PHE A 17 1.76 17.58 -11.49
N LEU A 18 0.57 17.11 -11.22
CA LEU A 18 0.29 16.16 -10.15
C LEU A 18 0.49 14.71 -10.62
N LEU A 19 0.14 14.41 -11.88
CA LEU A 19 0.38 13.14 -12.58
C LEU A 19 0.95 13.43 -13.97
N ARG A 20 1.92 12.63 -14.42
CA ARG A 20 2.63 12.82 -15.69
C ARG A 20 2.73 11.51 -16.43
N ASN A 21 1.96 11.34 -17.51
CA ASN A 21 2.03 10.22 -18.43
C ASN A 21 2.02 8.85 -17.70
N ILE A 22 1.05 8.64 -16.81
CA ILE A 22 0.87 7.39 -16.08
C ILE A 22 0.35 6.31 -17.02
N ASN A 23 1.05 5.18 -17.07
CA ASN A 23 0.72 4.03 -17.91
C ASN A 23 0.84 2.74 -17.10
N PHE A 24 -0.22 1.94 -17.04
CA PHE A 24 -0.18 0.58 -16.49
C PHE A 24 -1.42 -0.23 -16.90
N ILE A 25 -1.30 -1.55 -16.73
CA ILE A 25 -2.37 -2.51 -16.91
C ILE A 25 -2.55 -3.28 -15.61
N GLN A 26 -3.78 -3.59 -15.24
CA GLN A 26 -4.12 -4.53 -14.18
C GLN A 26 -4.93 -5.68 -14.76
N GLU A 27 -4.54 -6.91 -14.41
CA GLU A 27 -5.25 -8.12 -14.80
C GLU A 27 -6.40 -8.43 -13.81
N PRO A 28 -7.40 -9.22 -14.20
CA PRO A 28 -8.44 -9.66 -13.27
C PRO A 28 -7.84 -10.39 -12.06
N SER A 29 -8.42 -10.17 -10.89
CA SER A 29 -8.01 -10.74 -9.59
C SER A 29 -6.60 -10.39 -9.13
N GLN A 30 -5.87 -9.52 -9.85
CA GLN A 30 -4.56 -9.03 -9.43
C GLN A 30 -4.71 -8.00 -8.29
N ARG A 31 -3.94 -8.17 -7.23
CA ARG A 31 -3.81 -7.22 -6.11
C ARG A 31 -2.73 -6.21 -6.43
N LEU A 32 -3.14 -5.03 -6.88
CA LEU A 32 -2.23 -3.94 -7.22
C LEU A 32 -2.14 -2.94 -6.07
N ALA A 33 -0.94 -2.70 -5.55
CA ALA A 33 -0.68 -1.68 -4.55
C ALA A 33 -0.01 -0.45 -5.16
N ILE A 34 -0.32 0.73 -4.64
CA ILE A 34 0.32 1.99 -5.04
C ILE A 34 0.99 2.62 -3.83
N ALA A 35 2.31 2.71 -3.87
CA ALA A 35 3.16 3.34 -2.87
C ALA A 35 3.61 4.74 -3.31
N GLY A 36 3.88 5.61 -2.35
CA GLY A 36 4.44 6.95 -2.58
C GLY A 36 4.16 7.89 -1.42
N SER A 37 4.90 8.98 -1.32
CA SER A 37 4.71 10.01 -0.29
C SER A 37 3.35 10.71 -0.42
N THR A 38 2.95 11.39 0.65
CA THR A 38 1.78 12.29 0.60
C THR A 38 1.97 13.34 -0.49
N GLY A 39 0.94 13.60 -1.28
CA GLY A 39 1.00 14.55 -2.39
C GLY A 39 1.57 13.98 -3.70
N SER A 40 2.00 12.71 -3.78
CA SER A 40 2.52 12.12 -5.03
C SER A 40 1.47 11.85 -6.12
N GLY A 41 0.18 12.10 -5.85
CA GLY A 41 -0.91 11.98 -6.83
C GLY A 41 -1.73 10.69 -6.74
N LYS A 42 -1.49 9.80 -5.78
CA LYS A 42 -2.17 8.50 -5.63
C LYS A 42 -3.70 8.61 -5.57
N THR A 43 -4.21 9.41 -4.64
CA THR A 43 -5.65 9.68 -4.50
C THR A 43 -6.26 10.23 -5.80
N THR A 44 -5.56 11.13 -6.48
CA THR A 44 -6.02 11.70 -7.75
C THR A 44 -6.06 10.64 -8.84
N LEU A 45 -5.05 9.75 -8.90
CA LEU A 45 -5.04 8.64 -9.83
C LEU A 45 -6.22 7.69 -9.59
N LEU A 46 -6.49 7.29 -8.33
CA LEU A 46 -7.66 6.47 -8.01
C LEU A 46 -8.98 7.15 -8.43
N LYS A 47 -9.12 8.44 -8.15
CA LYS A 47 -10.33 9.20 -8.54
C LYS A 47 -10.49 9.32 -10.06
N ILE A 48 -9.40 9.42 -10.83
CA ILE A 48 -9.44 9.39 -12.29
C ILE A 48 -9.88 8.01 -12.78
N ILE A 49 -9.32 6.92 -12.22
CA ILE A 49 -9.72 5.55 -12.55
C ILE A 49 -11.20 5.31 -12.23
N ALA A 50 -11.70 5.85 -11.13
CA ALA A 50 -13.13 5.77 -10.78
C ALA A 50 -14.05 6.61 -11.67
N GLY A 51 -13.51 7.50 -12.53
CA GLY A 51 -14.29 8.48 -13.32
C GLY A 51 -14.84 9.64 -12.49
N LEU A 52 -14.25 9.90 -11.31
CA LEU A 52 -14.63 10.99 -10.40
C LEU A 52 -13.85 12.28 -10.63
N VAL A 53 -12.70 12.20 -11.28
CA VAL A 53 -11.85 13.34 -11.65
C VAL A 53 -11.53 13.25 -13.13
N GLN A 54 -11.63 14.37 -13.83
CA GLN A 54 -11.27 14.47 -15.25
C GLN A 54 -9.73 14.51 -15.37
N PRO A 55 -9.08 13.59 -16.11
CA PRO A 55 -7.70 13.77 -16.51
C PRO A 55 -7.58 14.94 -17.53
N ASP A 56 -6.41 15.56 -17.60
CA ASP A 56 -6.14 16.60 -18.60
C ASP A 56 -5.67 15.95 -19.92
N ASP A 57 -5.05 14.76 -19.84
CA ASP A 57 -4.65 13.96 -20.98
C ASP A 57 -4.70 12.46 -20.65
N GLY A 58 -4.73 11.61 -21.69
CA GLY A 58 -4.80 10.17 -21.57
C GLY A 58 -6.21 9.63 -21.36
N ASN A 59 -6.32 8.32 -21.18
CA ASN A 59 -7.59 7.65 -20.97
C ASN A 59 -7.47 6.43 -20.06
N VAL A 60 -8.61 6.04 -19.48
CA VAL A 60 -8.78 4.82 -18.69
C VAL A 60 -9.76 3.92 -19.43
N MET A 61 -9.37 2.67 -19.67
CA MET A 61 -10.22 1.61 -20.22
C MET A 61 -10.48 0.59 -19.12
N PHE A 62 -11.72 0.29 -18.85
CA PHE A 62 -12.17 -0.75 -17.92
C PHE A 62 -12.98 -1.79 -18.70
N GLU A 63 -12.54 -3.06 -18.68
CA GLU A 63 -13.13 -4.15 -19.47
C GLU A 63 -13.36 -3.77 -20.94
N GLY A 64 -12.37 -3.09 -21.54
CA GLY A 64 -12.44 -2.65 -22.93
C GLY A 64 -13.33 -1.43 -23.19
N THR A 65 -13.99 -0.87 -22.14
CA THR A 65 -14.85 0.31 -22.26
C THR A 65 -14.18 1.53 -21.63
N ARG A 66 -14.23 2.69 -22.30
CA ARG A 66 -13.64 3.92 -21.77
C ARG A 66 -14.41 4.42 -20.54
N VAL A 67 -13.70 4.67 -19.46
CA VAL A 67 -14.23 5.34 -18.26
C VAL A 67 -14.36 6.84 -18.55
N LYS A 68 -15.62 7.34 -18.51
CA LYS A 68 -15.92 8.75 -18.75
C LYS A 68 -15.73 9.57 -17.47
N GLY A 69 -15.06 10.70 -17.58
CA GLY A 69 -14.88 11.64 -16.49
C GLY A 69 -16.09 12.57 -16.26
N PRO A 70 -16.05 13.41 -15.21
CA PRO A 70 -17.19 14.27 -14.82
C PRO A 70 -17.56 15.34 -15.86
N LEU A 71 -16.68 15.69 -16.79
CA LEU A 71 -17.03 16.62 -17.90
C LEU A 71 -17.81 15.95 -19.03
N GLU A 72 -17.88 14.61 -19.02
CA GLU A 72 -18.51 13.82 -20.08
C GLU A 72 -19.80 13.12 -19.61
N LYS A 73 -20.13 13.21 -18.31
CA LYS A 73 -21.21 12.46 -17.69
C LYS A 73 -21.88 13.27 -16.58
N LEU A 74 -23.22 13.30 -16.56
CA LEU A 74 -23.98 14.05 -15.56
C LEU A 74 -23.76 13.54 -14.14
N LEU A 75 -23.68 12.22 -13.96
CA LEU A 75 -23.38 11.58 -12.67
C LEU A 75 -21.96 10.99 -12.76
N PRO A 76 -20.97 11.59 -12.08
CA PRO A 76 -19.60 11.09 -12.06
C PRO A 76 -19.48 9.69 -11.52
N GLY A 77 -18.47 8.97 -11.96
CA GLY A 77 -18.15 7.62 -11.49
C GLY A 77 -18.56 6.51 -12.46
N HIS A 78 -17.91 5.36 -12.34
CA HIS A 78 -18.21 4.17 -13.14
C HIS A 78 -19.05 3.17 -12.33
N PRO A 79 -20.12 2.55 -12.89
CA PRO A 79 -21.04 1.72 -12.11
C PRO A 79 -20.42 0.44 -11.55
N GLN A 80 -19.34 -0.06 -12.14
CA GLN A 80 -18.64 -1.27 -11.73
C GLN A 80 -17.28 -0.98 -11.04
N ILE A 81 -16.94 0.29 -10.79
CA ILE A 81 -15.74 0.69 -10.06
C ILE A 81 -16.20 1.40 -8.79
N ALA A 82 -15.96 0.83 -7.63
CA ALA A 82 -16.24 1.47 -6.36
C ALA A 82 -14.97 2.13 -5.81
N TYR A 83 -15.08 3.37 -5.36
CA TYR A 83 -14.02 4.12 -4.70
C TYR A 83 -14.34 4.31 -3.23
N LEU A 84 -13.46 3.83 -2.37
CA LEU A 84 -13.54 3.98 -0.93
C LEU A 84 -12.50 5.00 -0.47
N SER A 85 -12.98 6.16 -0.01
CA SER A 85 -12.12 7.24 0.48
C SER A 85 -11.66 7.00 1.91
N GLN A 86 -10.58 7.65 2.31
CA GLN A 86 -10.01 7.62 3.65
C GLN A 86 -11.03 8.00 4.76
N HIS A 87 -12.05 8.81 4.46
CA HIS A 87 -12.97 9.36 5.46
C HIS A 87 -14.22 8.52 5.72
N PHE A 88 -14.47 7.44 4.99
CA PHE A 88 -15.58 6.49 5.21
C PHE A 88 -16.92 7.17 5.53
N GLU A 89 -17.35 8.10 4.70
CA GLU A 89 -18.55 8.89 4.95
C GLU A 89 -19.83 8.05 4.87
N LEU A 90 -20.52 7.94 5.98
CA LEU A 90 -21.89 7.44 6.04
C LEU A 90 -22.84 8.62 6.30
N ARG A 91 -24.03 8.55 5.70
CA ARG A 91 -25.08 9.50 6.03
C ARG A 91 -25.52 9.30 7.47
N ASN A 92 -25.67 10.40 8.21
CA ASN A 92 -26.17 10.38 9.58
C ASN A 92 -27.68 10.15 9.62
N ASN A 93 -28.19 9.72 10.78
CA ASN A 93 -29.61 9.52 11.06
C ASN A 93 -30.29 8.47 10.15
N TYR A 94 -29.58 7.41 9.77
CA TYR A 94 -30.12 6.25 9.08
C TYR A 94 -29.77 4.98 9.84
N ARG A 95 -30.60 3.94 9.72
CA ARG A 95 -30.20 2.60 10.12
C ARG A 95 -29.19 2.04 9.12
N VAL A 96 -28.28 1.17 9.57
CA VAL A 96 -27.26 0.54 8.71
C VAL A 96 -27.94 -0.19 7.55
N GLU A 97 -28.98 -0.97 7.83
CA GLU A 97 -29.75 -1.68 6.80
C GLU A 97 -30.28 -0.76 5.72
N GLU A 98 -30.85 0.38 6.09
CA GLU A 98 -31.38 1.38 5.14
C GLU A 98 -30.28 1.94 4.23
N LEU A 99 -29.10 2.26 4.82
CA LEU A 99 -27.95 2.74 4.04
C LEU A 99 -27.46 1.72 3.03
N LEU A 100 -27.48 0.45 3.40
CA LEU A 100 -27.05 -0.65 2.53
C LEU A 100 -28.10 -0.92 1.44
N GLN A 101 -29.37 -0.95 1.78
CA GLN A 101 -30.47 -1.16 0.82
C GLN A 101 -30.54 -0.05 -0.24
N MET A 102 -30.30 1.22 0.12
CA MET A 102 -30.25 2.34 -0.83
C MET A 102 -29.16 2.17 -1.91
N ALA A 103 -28.07 1.46 -1.59
CA ALA A 103 -26.94 1.24 -2.50
C ALA A 103 -27.00 -0.12 -3.19
N ASN A 104 -27.82 -1.05 -2.68
CA ASN A 104 -27.80 -2.46 -3.07
C ASN A 104 -28.24 -2.68 -4.51
N LYS A 105 -27.42 -3.43 -5.26
CA LYS A 105 -27.69 -3.93 -6.62
C LYS A 105 -27.66 -5.45 -6.70
N LEU A 106 -27.41 -6.12 -5.58
CA LEU A 106 -27.30 -7.56 -5.45
C LEU A 106 -28.67 -8.20 -5.16
N SER A 107 -28.76 -9.52 -5.37
CA SER A 107 -29.85 -10.30 -4.80
C SER A 107 -29.83 -10.25 -3.26
N GLN A 108 -30.95 -10.62 -2.62
CA GLN A 108 -31.00 -10.67 -1.16
C GLN A 108 -29.91 -11.63 -0.59
N ALA A 109 -29.75 -12.80 -1.19
CA ALA A 109 -28.78 -13.79 -0.75
C ALA A 109 -27.33 -13.29 -0.88
N ASP A 110 -26.98 -12.63 -2.00
CA ASP A 110 -25.66 -12.07 -2.22
C ASP A 110 -25.38 -10.88 -1.27
N ALA A 111 -26.40 -10.04 -1.00
CA ALA A 111 -26.27 -8.97 -0.03
C ALA A 111 -26.00 -9.50 1.39
N GLU A 112 -26.71 -10.56 1.81
CA GLU A 112 -26.47 -11.24 3.08
C GLU A 112 -25.05 -11.83 3.16
N LEU A 113 -24.52 -12.38 2.04
CA LEU A 113 -23.14 -12.82 1.98
C LEU A 113 -22.17 -11.65 2.22
N VAL A 114 -22.38 -10.49 1.58
CA VAL A 114 -21.59 -9.27 1.83
C VAL A 114 -21.65 -8.86 3.30
N TYR A 115 -22.81 -8.92 3.94
CA TYR A 115 -22.95 -8.55 5.37
C TYR A 115 -22.12 -9.47 6.27
N LYS A 116 -22.13 -10.80 5.99
CA LYS A 116 -21.33 -11.80 6.69
C LYS A 116 -19.83 -11.57 6.49
N VAL A 117 -19.39 -11.42 5.23
CA VAL A 117 -18.00 -11.14 4.87
C VAL A 117 -17.49 -9.89 5.59
N CYS A 118 -18.30 -8.82 5.61
CA CYS A 118 -17.96 -7.57 6.30
C CYS A 118 -18.15 -7.63 7.83
N ARG A 119 -18.69 -8.74 8.36
CA ARG A 119 -18.94 -8.93 9.81
C ARG A 119 -19.81 -7.83 10.40
N ILE A 120 -20.91 -7.49 9.71
CA ILE A 120 -21.81 -6.41 10.09
C ILE A 120 -23.27 -6.85 10.33
N ASP A 121 -23.57 -8.15 10.24
CA ASP A 121 -24.93 -8.69 10.43
C ASP A 121 -25.60 -8.20 11.71
N HIS A 122 -24.85 -8.14 12.80
CA HIS A 122 -25.31 -7.71 14.12
C HIS A 122 -25.48 -6.20 14.24
N LEU A 123 -25.07 -5.42 13.22
CA LEU A 123 -25.13 -3.95 13.20
C LEU A 123 -26.27 -3.40 12.38
N LEU A 124 -27.00 -4.22 11.61
CA LEU A 124 -28.00 -3.79 10.63
C LEU A 124 -29.08 -2.88 11.22
N ASN A 125 -29.50 -3.15 12.44
CA ASN A 125 -30.52 -2.39 13.14
C ASN A 125 -29.99 -1.16 13.91
N ARG A 126 -28.66 -0.96 13.98
CA ARG A 126 -28.09 0.21 14.66
C ARG A 126 -28.19 1.47 13.81
N TRP A 127 -28.21 2.61 14.49
CA TRP A 127 -28.10 3.91 13.84
C TRP A 127 -26.65 4.21 13.44
N SER A 128 -26.47 4.89 12.32
CA SER A 128 -25.15 5.28 11.81
C SER A 128 -24.34 6.13 12.80
N ASP A 129 -25.01 6.86 13.68
CA ASP A 129 -24.39 7.75 14.66
C ASP A 129 -23.86 7.00 15.90
N GLU A 130 -24.34 5.79 16.12
CA GLU A 130 -23.98 4.92 17.26
C GLU A 130 -22.76 4.02 16.97
N LEU A 131 -22.21 4.11 15.76
CA LEU A 131 -21.14 3.22 15.29
C LEU A 131 -19.76 3.70 15.76
N SER A 132 -18.94 2.74 16.19
CA SER A 132 -17.49 2.97 16.36
C SER A 132 -16.80 3.25 15.02
N GLY A 133 -15.59 3.80 15.06
CA GLY A 133 -14.81 4.06 13.83
C GLY A 133 -14.62 2.82 12.97
N GLY A 134 -14.24 1.69 13.57
CA GLY A 134 -14.04 0.43 12.85
C GLY A 134 -15.34 -0.18 12.30
N GLU A 135 -16.46 -0.07 13.02
CA GLU A 135 -17.78 -0.49 12.52
C GLU A 135 -18.21 0.38 11.33
N ARG A 136 -18.03 1.70 11.42
CA ARG A 136 -18.33 2.64 10.33
C ARG A 136 -17.52 2.32 9.06
N GLN A 137 -16.26 1.95 9.21
CA GLN A 137 -15.43 1.55 8.07
C GLN A 137 -15.92 0.26 7.41
N ARG A 138 -16.20 -0.80 8.20
CA ARG A 138 -16.75 -2.05 7.66
C ARG A 138 -18.09 -1.87 6.97
N ILE A 139 -18.96 -1.01 7.51
CA ILE A 139 -20.25 -0.67 6.88
C ILE A 139 -20.03 0.13 5.59
N SER A 140 -19.11 1.09 5.57
CA SER A 140 -18.77 1.82 4.34
C SER A 140 -18.18 0.90 3.26
N PHE A 141 -17.38 -0.06 3.67
CA PHE A 141 -16.85 -1.11 2.79
C PHE A 141 -17.98 -2.00 2.25
N ALA A 142 -18.86 -2.50 3.12
CA ALA A 142 -20.04 -3.27 2.71
C ALA A 142 -20.95 -2.48 1.76
N LYS A 143 -21.15 -1.18 2.02
CA LYS A 143 -21.91 -0.29 1.13
C LYS A 143 -21.29 -0.17 -0.26
N ALA A 144 -19.97 -0.19 -0.37
CA ALA A 144 -19.30 -0.24 -1.66
C ALA A 144 -19.52 -1.60 -2.35
N LEU A 145 -19.41 -2.71 -1.62
CA LEU A 145 -19.55 -4.07 -2.17
C LEU A 145 -20.97 -4.39 -2.63
N VAL A 146 -22.02 -3.92 -1.93
CA VAL A 146 -23.42 -4.17 -2.37
C VAL A 146 -23.77 -3.46 -3.67
N THR A 147 -22.92 -2.57 -4.19
CA THR A 147 -23.06 -2.02 -5.55
C THR A 147 -22.60 -2.98 -6.64
N ALA A 148 -22.15 -4.19 -6.29
CA ALA A 148 -21.59 -5.20 -7.20
C ALA A 148 -20.41 -4.68 -8.05
N PRO A 149 -19.34 -4.13 -7.45
CA PRO A 149 -18.21 -3.64 -8.22
C PRO A 149 -17.34 -4.81 -8.69
N ALA A 150 -16.82 -4.73 -9.93
CA ALA A 150 -15.77 -5.61 -10.39
C ALA A 150 -14.37 -5.11 -10.00
N LEU A 151 -14.23 -3.79 -9.73
CA LEU A 151 -13.00 -3.18 -9.25
C LEU A 151 -13.26 -2.31 -8.02
N LEU A 152 -12.47 -2.53 -6.96
CA LEU A 152 -12.51 -1.77 -5.73
C LEU A 152 -11.23 -0.93 -5.59
N LEU A 153 -11.38 0.36 -5.42
CA LEU A 153 -10.29 1.31 -5.21
C LEU A 153 -10.27 1.74 -3.75
N LEU A 154 -9.23 1.36 -3.03
CA LEU A 154 -9.08 1.57 -1.60
C LEU A 154 -8.03 2.65 -1.33
N ASP A 155 -8.46 3.83 -0.92
CA ASP A 155 -7.60 4.97 -0.65
C ASP A 155 -7.35 5.10 0.85
N GLU A 156 -6.17 4.64 1.31
CA GLU A 156 -5.75 4.64 2.72
C GLU A 156 -6.77 3.96 3.67
N PRO A 157 -7.26 2.75 3.38
CA PRO A 157 -8.37 2.14 4.12
C PRO A 157 -8.02 1.80 5.57
N PHE A 158 -6.73 1.72 5.92
CA PHE A 158 -6.25 1.36 7.26
C PHE A 158 -5.82 2.56 8.10
N SER A 159 -5.88 3.77 7.54
CA SER A 159 -5.53 4.99 8.28
C SER A 159 -6.48 5.22 9.46
N ASN A 160 -5.93 5.73 10.56
CA ASN A 160 -6.66 6.01 11.80
C ASN A 160 -7.30 4.79 12.50
N LEU A 161 -6.87 3.56 12.16
CA LEU A 161 -7.26 2.35 12.86
C LEU A 161 -6.18 1.90 13.85
N ASP A 162 -6.61 1.44 15.01
CA ASP A 162 -5.76 0.65 15.88
C ASP A 162 -5.42 -0.72 15.26
N ALA A 163 -4.47 -1.43 15.85
CA ALA A 163 -3.98 -2.71 15.31
C ALA A 163 -5.08 -3.79 15.20
N ILE A 164 -6.04 -3.79 16.13
CA ILE A 164 -7.13 -4.78 16.14
C ILE A 164 -8.09 -4.53 14.99
N HIS A 165 -8.59 -3.31 14.84
CA HIS A 165 -9.51 -2.94 13.77
C HIS A 165 -8.86 -3.03 12.39
N ARG A 166 -7.56 -2.69 12.28
CA ARG A 166 -6.76 -2.86 11.06
C ARG A 166 -6.70 -4.34 10.64
N SER A 167 -6.38 -5.24 11.57
CA SER A 167 -6.34 -6.68 11.30
C SER A 167 -7.69 -7.23 10.84
N VAL A 168 -8.78 -6.81 11.49
CA VAL A 168 -10.14 -7.19 11.08
C VAL A 168 -10.45 -6.70 9.66
N LEU A 169 -10.15 -5.44 9.33
CA LEU A 169 -10.44 -4.90 8.00
C LEU A 169 -9.60 -5.55 6.91
N LYS A 170 -8.32 -5.87 7.18
CA LYS A 170 -7.49 -6.66 6.25
C LYS A 170 -8.10 -8.02 5.94
N SER A 171 -8.57 -8.73 6.97
CA SER A 171 -9.27 -10.01 6.77
C SER A 171 -10.55 -9.84 5.95
N VAL A 172 -11.34 -8.80 6.23
CA VAL A 172 -12.58 -8.49 5.47
C VAL A 172 -12.29 -8.21 3.99
N ILE A 173 -11.24 -7.44 3.68
CA ILE A 173 -10.83 -7.17 2.29
C ILE A 173 -10.43 -8.47 1.60
N LYS A 174 -9.61 -9.31 2.24
CA LYS A 174 -9.20 -10.61 1.72
C LYS A 174 -10.41 -11.53 1.48
N ASP A 175 -11.31 -11.65 2.47
CA ASP A 175 -12.52 -12.46 2.36
C ASP A 175 -13.42 -11.96 1.21
N ALA A 176 -13.50 -10.64 0.98
CA ALA A 176 -14.26 -10.07 -0.12
C ALA A 176 -13.65 -10.39 -1.50
N GLU A 177 -12.33 -10.30 -1.64
CA GLU A 177 -11.62 -10.67 -2.88
C GLU A 177 -11.87 -12.15 -3.23
N GLU A 178 -11.72 -13.05 -2.24
CA GLU A 178 -11.83 -14.49 -2.44
C GLU A 178 -13.28 -14.96 -2.69
N GLN A 179 -14.26 -14.38 -1.97
CA GLN A 179 -15.65 -14.85 -2.02
C GLN A 179 -16.51 -14.11 -3.05
N LEU A 180 -16.19 -12.84 -3.36
CA LEU A 180 -16.96 -11.99 -4.25
C LEU A 180 -16.28 -11.76 -5.60
N ASN A 181 -15.07 -12.34 -5.79
CA ASN A 181 -14.27 -12.23 -7.03
C ASN A 181 -14.07 -10.76 -7.48
N THR A 182 -13.81 -9.86 -6.54
CA THR A 182 -13.63 -8.43 -6.79
C THR A 182 -12.14 -8.11 -6.84
N SER A 183 -11.67 -7.47 -7.91
CA SER A 183 -10.29 -6.99 -8.02
C SER A 183 -10.09 -5.72 -7.20
N CYS A 184 -8.89 -5.51 -6.67
CA CYS A 184 -8.60 -4.36 -5.81
C CYS A 184 -7.37 -3.58 -6.25
N ILE A 185 -7.40 -2.25 -6.07
CA ILE A 185 -6.22 -1.39 -6.03
C ILE A 185 -6.16 -0.76 -4.64
N LEU A 186 -5.04 -0.95 -3.95
CA LEU A 186 -4.81 -0.44 -2.60
C LEU A 186 -3.76 0.68 -2.61
N VAL A 187 -4.10 1.82 -2.03
CA VAL A 187 -3.16 2.86 -1.65
C VAL A 187 -2.97 2.82 -0.14
N SER A 188 -1.73 2.72 0.34
CA SER A 188 -1.36 2.90 1.74
C SER A 188 -0.01 3.60 1.85
N HIS A 189 0.22 4.29 2.97
CA HIS A 189 1.52 4.84 3.35
C HIS A 189 2.29 3.89 4.28
N ASP A 190 1.66 2.83 4.79
CA ASP A 190 2.31 1.82 5.62
C ASP A 190 2.87 0.70 4.71
N PRO A 191 4.21 0.54 4.66
CA PRO A 191 4.83 -0.47 3.80
C PRO A 191 4.38 -1.90 4.14
N VAL A 192 4.08 -2.20 5.40
CA VAL A 192 3.64 -3.54 5.82
C VAL A 192 2.29 -3.90 5.20
N ASP A 193 1.39 -2.92 5.03
CA ASP A 193 0.11 -3.15 4.38
C ASP A 193 0.29 -3.55 2.91
N LEU A 194 1.22 -2.88 2.21
CA LEU A 194 1.47 -3.10 0.79
C LEU A 194 2.24 -4.41 0.55
N LEU A 195 3.36 -4.60 1.27
CA LEU A 195 4.24 -5.76 1.10
C LEU A 195 3.54 -7.09 1.43
N SER A 196 2.64 -7.10 2.43
CA SER A 196 1.96 -8.33 2.86
C SER A 196 0.73 -8.70 2.05
N TRP A 197 0.23 -7.77 1.21
CA TRP A 197 -1.05 -7.95 0.52
C TRP A 197 -0.93 -8.01 -1.00
N ALA A 198 -0.03 -7.22 -1.60
CA ALA A 198 0.02 -7.02 -3.05
C ALA A 198 0.66 -8.20 -3.78
N ASP A 199 0.16 -8.48 -5.00
CA ASP A 199 0.87 -9.29 -6.00
C ASP A 199 1.89 -8.42 -6.75
N GLU A 200 1.59 -7.12 -6.86
CA GLU A 200 2.44 -6.15 -7.55
C GLU A 200 2.34 -4.76 -6.88
N ILE A 201 3.46 -4.07 -6.76
CA ILE A 201 3.56 -2.73 -6.20
C ILE A 201 4.01 -1.75 -7.28
N MET A 202 3.30 -0.63 -7.38
CA MET A 202 3.66 0.55 -8.16
C MET A 202 4.17 1.66 -7.24
N VAL A 203 5.37 2.17 -7.47
CA VAL A 203 5.92 3.32 -6.73
C VAL A 203 5.74 4.59 -7.54
N ILE A 204 5.02 5.56 -6.97
CA ILE A 204 4.79 6.88 -7.59
C ILE A 204 5.64 7.93 -6.88
N HIS A 205 6.44 8.65 -7.66
CA HIS A 205 7.22 9.79 -7.21
C HIS A 205 7.08 10.96 -8.20
N GLU A 206 6.80 12.16 -7.69
CA GLU A 206 6.60 13.38 -8.49
C GLU A 206 5.66 13.19 -9.69
N GLY A 207 4.57 12.47 -9.45
CA GLY A 207 3.54 12.20 -10.46
C GLY A 207 3.92 11.19 -11.53
N LYS A 208 5.01 10.45 -11.38
CA LYS A 208 5.46 9.40 -12.32
C LYS A 208 5.56 8.05 -11.62
N ILE A 209 5.30 6.98 -12.35
CA ILE A 209 5.68 5.63 -11.91
C ILE A 209 7.19 5.50 -12.10
N ILE A 210 7.93 5.29 -10.99
CA ILE A 210 9.39 5.13 -11.01
C ILE A 210 9.82 3.68 -10.90
N GLN A 211 8.98 2.82 -10.31
CA GLN A 211 9.22 1.38 -10.21
C GLN A 211 7.89 0.63 -10.19
N ARG A 212 7.90 -0.58 -10.73
CA ARG A 212 6.80 -1.53 -10.70
C ARG A 212 7.38 -2.93 -10.63
N GLY A 213 6.89 -3.79 -9.74
CA GLY A 213 7.39 -5.15 -9.58
C GLY A 213 6.73 -5.89 -8.42
N ALA A 214 7.13 -7.14 -8.21
CA ALA A 214 6.71 -7.92 -7.06
C ALA A 214 7.16 -7.25 -5.74
N PRO A 215 6.44 -7.48 -4.61
CA PRO A 215 6.80 -6.88 -3.32
C PRO A 215 8.26 -7.11 -2.93
N GLU A 216 8.77 -8.32 -3.09
CA GLU A 216 10.16 -8.68 -2.78
C GLU A 216 11.17 -7.91 -3.66
N GLU A 217 10.87 -7.74 -4.95
CA GLU A 217 11.71 -6.98 -5.88
C GLU A 217 11.77 -5.50 -5.48
N VAL A 218 10.61 -4.88 -5.26
CA VAL A 218 10.53 -3.47 -4.88
C VAL A 218 11.21 -3.20 -3.53
N TYR A 219 11.12 -4.15 -2.59
CA TYR A 219 11.75 -4.05 -1.28
C TYR A 219 13.27 -4.23 -1.34
N ASN A 220 13.76 -5.27 -2.02
CA ASN A 220 15.18 -5.67 -2.00
C ASN A 220 16.02 -4.95 -3.06
N ASP A 221 15.42 -4.59 -4.21
CA ASP A 221 16.12 -3.90 -5.32
C ASP A 221 15.39 -2.60 -5.71
N PRO A 222 15.31 -1.61 -4.79
CA PRO A 222 14.68 -0.33 -5.08
C PRO A 222 15.53 0.49 -6.08
N VAL A 223 14.87 1.05 -7.11
CA VAL A 223 15.52 1.80 -8.19
C VAL A 223 16.11 3.15 -7.74
N SER A 224 15.72 3.64 -6.58
CA SER A 224 16.14 4.94 -6.04
C SER A 224 16.11 4.95 -4.51
N GLU A 225 16.82 5.92 -3.93
CA GLU A 225 16.79 6.17 -2.49
C GLU A 225 15.38 6.47 -1.97
N TYR A 226 14.59 7.20 -2.77
CA TYR A 226 13.18 7.43 -2.47
C TYR A 226 12.39 6.12 -2.36
N ALA A 227 12.54 5.22 -3.34
CA ALA A 227 11.88 3.91 -3.30
C ALA A 227 12.35 3.08 -2.11
N ALA A 228 13.67 3.09 -1.80
CA ALA A 228 14.21 2.41 -0.63
C ALA A 228 13.58 2.92 0.67
N ALA A 229 13.52 4.25 0.84
CA ALA A 229 13.00 4.90 2.05
C ALA A 229 11.51 4.64 2.29
N LEU A 230 10.70 4.47 1.24
CA LEU A 230 9.26 4.19 1.38
C LEU A 230 8.97 2.86 2.10
N PHE A 231 9.86 1.89 2.01
CA PHE A 231 9.65 0.54 2.56
C PHE A 231 10.48 0.27 3.83
N GLY A 232 11.06 1.29 4.42
CA GLY A 232 11.76 1.19 5.71
C GLY A 232 13.24 1.56 5.62
N LYS A 233 14.00 1.20 6.66
CA LYS A 233 15.42 1.52 6.74
C LYS A 233 16.23 0.79 5.67
N TYR A 234 17.31 1.42 5.25
CA TYR A 234 18.24 0.92 4.25
C TYR A 234 19.65 1.47 4.53
N CYS A 235 20.64 0.82 3.98
CA CYS A 235 22.01 1.28 3.93
C CYS A 235 22.40 1.49 2.45
N VAL A 236 23.04 2.62 2.13
CA VAL A 236 23.59 2.87 0.79
C VAL A 236 24.92 2.18 0.65
N ILE A 237 25.13 1.45 -0.44
CA ILE A 237 26.44 0.86 -0.75
C ILE A 237 27.39 1.99 -1.17
N THR A 238 28.29 2.36 -0.27
CA THR A 238 29.30 3.40 -0.47
C THR A 238 30.67 2.78 -0.74
N PRO A 239 31.64 3.53 -1.30
CA PRO A 239 33.03 3.06 -1.44
C PRO A 239 33.64 2.62 -0.09
N GLY A 240 33.25 3.26 1.02
CA GLY A 240 33.67 2.85 2.37
C GLY A 240 33.14 1.47 2.75
N LEU A 241 31.87 1.19 2.43
CA LEU A 241 31.26 -0.12 2.70
C LEU A 241 31.88 -1.21 1.81
N ILE A 242 32.17 -0.92 0.54
CA ILE A 242 32.84 -1.85 -0.38
C ILE A 242 34.25 -2.23 0.14
N ARG A 243 34.99 -1.28 0.72
CA ARG A 243 36.32 -1.59 1.32
C ARG A 243 36.22 -2.58 2.48
N LEU A 244 35.12 -2.53 3.25
CA LEU A 244 34.86 -3.44 4.37
C LEU A 244 34.29 -4.79 3.90
N PHE A 245 33.53 -4.78 2.81
CA PHE A 245 32.88 -5.94 2.21
C PHE A 245 33.15 -5.98 0.70
N PRO A 246 34.34 -6.45 0.25
CA PRO A 246 34.78 -6.36 -1.16
C PRO A 246 33.86 -7.04 -2.16
N PHE A 247 33.09 -8.05 -1.76
CA PHE A 247 32.14 -8.73 -2.65
C PHE A 247 31.00 -7.80 -3.13
N LEU A 248 30.72 -6.69 -2.41
CA LEU A 248 29.73 -5.68 -2.83
C LEU A 248 30.17 -4.90 -4.08
N GLU A 249 31.44 -4.95 -4.50
CA GLU A 249 31.87 -4.32 -5.73
C GLU A 249 31.16 -4.86 -6.97
N ASN A 250 30.79 -6.14 -6.93
CA ASN A 250 30.06 -6.81 -8.00
C ASN A 250 28.55 -6.85 -7.77
N ASP A 251 28.06 -6.31 -6.66
CA ASP A 251 26.64 -6.24 -6.35
C ASP A 251 25.97 -5.13 -7.18
N LYS A 252 24.93 -5.48 -7.91
CA LYS A 252 24.16 -4.52 -8.70
C LYS A 252 23.24 -3.65 -7.86
N ARG A 253 22.92 -4.09 -6.64
CA ARG A 253 22.10 -3.35 -5.69
C ARG A 253 22.81 -2.07 -5.25
N ARG A 254 22.05 -1.04 -5.01
CA ARG A 254 22.55 0.23 -4.44
C ARG A 254 22.26 0.37 -2.96
N PHE A 255 21.34 -0.45 -2.46
CA PHE A 255 20.78 -0.37 -1.10
C PHE A 255 20.74 -1.76 -0.49
N ILE A 256 21.03 -1.83 0.81
CA ILE A 256 20.98 -3.07 1.60
C ILE A 256 20.02 -2.86 2.75
N ARG A 257 19.16 -3.84 3.02
CA ARG A 257 18.22 -3.80 4.14
C ARG A 257 18.92 -4.20 5.45
N PRO A 258 18.48 -3.64 6.61
CA PRO A 258 19.06 -3.96 7.92
C PRO A 258 19.06 -5.45 8.26
N ALA A 259 18.09 -6.20 7.75
CA ALA A 259 17.99 -7.64 7.97
C ALA A 259 19.05 -8.47 7.24
N ALA A 260 19.74 -7.90 6.25
CA ALA A 260 20.84 -8.57 5.56
C ALA A 260 22.17 -8.50 6.31
N PHE A 261 22.27 -7.65 7.33
CA PHE A 261 23.45 -7.57 8.18
C PHE A 261 23.29 -8.50 9.39
N GLU A 262 24.37 -9.18 9.76
CA GLU A 262 24.45 -10.01 10.95
C GLU A 262 25.57 -9.54 11.87
N ILE A 263 25.28 -9.60 13.18
CA ILE A 263 26.28 -9.49 14.23
C ILE A 263 26.65 -10.90 14.64
N ASN A 264 27.87 -11.30 14.39
CA ASN A 264 28.35 -12.64 14.66
C ASN A 264 29.78 -12.63 15.20
N ALA A 265 30.27 -13.80 15.57
CA ALA A 265 31.62 -14.01 16.05
C ALA A 265 32.61 -14.37 14.91
N ASP A 266 32.23 -14.23 13.64
CA ASP A 266 33.08 -14.57 12.50
C ASP A 266 34.32 -13.64 12.49
N GLU A 267 35.51 -14.25 12.48
CA GLU A 267 36.78 -13.53 12.49
C GLU A 267 36.96 -12.62 11.26
N ASN A 268 36.28 -12.93 10.15
CA ASN A 268 36.36 -12.18 8.88
C ASN A 268 35.37 -11.01 8.80
N GLY A 269 34.49 -10.81 9.80
CA GLY A 269 33.53 -9.71 9.82
C GLY A 269 34.19 -8.33 10.00
N ALA A 270 33.56 -7.28 9.46
CA ALA A 270 33.98 -5.91 9.71
C ALA A 270 33.75 -5.54 11.19
N VAL A 271 34.75 -4.91 11.81
CA VAL A 271 34.64 -4.49 13.21
C VAL A 271 33.93 -3.13 13.31
N GLY A 272 32.93 -3.03 14.16
CA GLY A 272 32.22 -1.79 14.47
C GLY A 272 31.95 -1.65 15.94
N GLU A 273 31.57 -0.43 16.37
CA GLU A 273 31.18 -0.11 17.75
C GLU A 273 29.66 0.21 17.81
N VAL A 274 28.97 -0.38 18.76
CA VAL A 274 27.53 -0.15 18.96
C VAL A 274 27.27 1.26 19.51
N ILE A 275 26.53 2.06 18.73
CA ILE A 275 26.12 3.42 19.08
C ILE A 275 24.87 3.39 19.96
N SER A 276 23.88 2.58 19.55
CA SER A 276 22.59 2.45 20.24
C SER A 276 21.96 1.09 19.94
N SER A 277 21.11 0.63 20.86
CA SER A 277 20.30 -0.57 20.72
C SER A 277 18.91 -0.30 21.26
N SER A 278 17.90 -0.38 20.42
CA SER A 278 16.51 -0.01 20.73
C SER A 278 15.59 -1.25 20.56
N PHE A 279 14.82 -1.57 21.59
CA PHE A 279 13.86 -2.68 21.54
C PHE A 279 12.63 -2.30 20.67
N MET A 280 12.36 -3.09 19.65
CA MET A 280 11.27 -2.89 18.67
C MET A 280 10.16 -3.94 18.79
N GLY A 281 10.11 -4.68 19.91
CA GLY A 281 9.13 -5.74 20.15
C GLY A 281 9.69 -7.13 19.83
N SER A 282 9.84 -7.49 18.58
CA SER A 282 10.35 -8.81 18.14
C SER A 282 11.87 -8.83 17.88
N TYR A 283 12.51 -7.67 17.80
CA TYR A 283 13.95 -7.52 17.56
C TYR A 283 14.48 -6.25 18.21
N TYR A 284 15.79 -6.13 18.27
CA TYR A 284 16.51 -4.90 18.60
C TYR A 284 17.01 -4.26 17.31
N GLU A 285 16.79 -2.96 17.18
CA GLU A 285 17.40 -2.14 16.17
C GLU A 285 18.73 -1.61 16.72
N VAL A 286 19.83 -2.12 16.18
CA VAL A 286 21.18 -1.81 16.61
C VAL A 286 21.84 -0.89 15.60
N GLU A 287 22.23 0.32 16.04
CA GLU A 287 23.06 1.22 15.23
C GLU A 287 24.52 0.96 15.55
N VAL A 288 25.33 0.73 14.50
CA VAL A 288 26.75 0.43 14.62
C VAL A 288 27.56 1.45 13.80
N ALA A 289 28.57 2.01 14.44
CA ALA A 289 29.59 2.83 13.77
C ALA A 289 30.66 1.91 13.16
N LEU A 290 30.92 2.08 11.89
CA LEU A 290 32.10 1.56 11.19
C LEU A 290 33.06 2.73 10.91
N ALA A 291 34.27 2.45 10.46
CA ALA A 291 35.30 3.48 10.25
C ALA A 291 34.84 4.69 9.41
N GLU A 292 34.00 4.49 8.39
CA GLU A 292 33.53 5.54 7.46
C GLU A 292 32.02 5.55 7.25
N SER A 293 31.23 4.74 8.00
CA SER A 293 29.80 4.60 7.79
C SER A 293 29.07 4.20 9.06
N LYS A 294 27.74 4.39 9.05
CA LYS A 294 26.85 3.87 10.07
C LYS A 294 25.94 2.85 9.44
N LEU A 295 25.67 1.76 10.16
CA LEU A 295 24.74 0.73 9.78
C LEU A 295 23.61 0.62 10.80
N THR A 296 22.42 0.29 10.33
CA THR A 296 21.35 -0.25 11.17
C THR A 296 21.27 -1.75 10.93
N ILE A 297 21.19 -2.53 11.99
CA ILE A 297 21.13 -4.00 11.97
C ILE A 297 19.95 -4.42 12.83
N TYR A 298 19.21 -5.45 12.40
CA TYR A 298 18.15 -6.07 13.21
C TYR A 298 18.73 -7.30 13.91
N HIS A 299 18.71 -7.29 15.24
CA HIS A 299 19.29 -8.36 16.06
C HIS A 299 18.29 -8.88 17.10
N THR A 300 18.40 -10.16 17.47
CA THR A 300 17.47 -10.79 18.42
C THR A 300 17.75 -10.46 19.88
N GLN A 301 18.96 -10.02 20.20
CA GLN A 301 19.40 -9.72 21.57
C GLN A 301 19.80 -8.25 21.71
N ASN A 302 19.68 -7.72 22.93
CA ASN A 302 20.21 -6.40 23.25
C ASN A 302 21.74 -6.44 23.27
N ILE A 303 22.36 -5.49 22.58
CA ILE A 303 23.82 -5.30 22.59
C ILE A 303 24.12 -3.96 23.24
N LEU A 304 25.10 -3.92 24.15
CA LEU A 304 25.36 -2.74 24.94
C LEU A 304 26.06 -1.66 24.10
N ARG A 305 25.74 -0.42 24.37
CA ARG A 305 26.44 0.72 23.80
C ARG A 305 27.93 0.68 24.12
N GLY A 306 28.80 0.94 23.13
CA GLY A 306 30.24 0.89 23.25
C GLY A 306 30.84 -0.52 23.07
N GLU A 307 30.00 -1.54 22.91
CA GLU A 307 30.46 -2.89 22.64
C GLU A 307 31.01 -2.99 21.21
N ALA A 308 32.18 -3.64 21.09
CA ALA A 308 32.76 -3.92 19.79
C ALA A 308 32.11 -5.18 19.21
N VAL A 309 31.60 -5.09 17.97
CA VAL A 309 30.90 -6.18 17.31
C VAL A 309 31.54 -6.45 15.94
N ARG A 310 31.43 -7.68 15.49
CA ARG A 310 31.79 -8.07 14.12
C ARG A 310 30.55 -8.23 13.28
N ILE A 311 30.58 -7.66 12.08
CA ILE A 311 29.45 -7.58 11.17
C ILE A 311 29.79 -8.33 9.90
N SER A 312 28.88 -9.18 9.48
CA SER A 312 28.86 -9.80 8.17
C SER A 312 27.59 -9.41 7.41
N ILE A 313 27.59 -9.66 6.11
CA ILE A 313 26.42 -9.50 5.25
C ILE A 313 26.07 -10.88 4.71
N GLN A 314 24.81 -11.28 4.87
CA GLN A 314 24.31 -12.50 4.23
C GLN A 314 24.38 -12.34 2.71
N SER A 315 24.98 -13.30 2.02
CA SER A 315 24.82 -13.43 0.58
C SER A 315 23.39 -13.81 0.26
N VAL A 316 22.62 -12.87 -0.27
CA VAL A 316 21.24 -13.09 -0.76
C VAL A 316 21.26 -13.70 -2.15
#